data_8ab849ee5c3008a25aad87ea60216eca
#
_entry.id   8ab849ee5c3008a25aad87ea60216eca
#
_cell.length_a   1.000
_cell.length_b   1.000
_cell.length_c   1.000
_cell.angle_alpha   90.00
_cell.angle_beta   90.00
_cell.angle_gamma   90.00
#
_symmetry.space_group_name_H-M   'P 1'
#
loop_
_entity.id
_entity.type
_entity.pdbx_description
1 polymer ?
#
loop_
_entity_poly.entity_id
_entity_poly.type
_entity_poly.pdbx_seq_one_letter_code
_entity_poly.pdbx_strand_id
1 'polypeptide(L)'
;MRPGPSGSARIAFPEVILAIAALALTPLTAPQPAAAQQQAGQLASRGHAAIEDFYRTRNGRPLWLSGEFEASPAEQLLELLDRADLDGLDPGDYRSQSLSNAMRAAWGGSPREVAEADLLLSRAFVAYVRDLRGSSSSGTTFIDRELTPSVPQAREMLEAAAAAPSLNAYIQDMRWMHPIYGEIRRAFASDGLDFGRDQLAQMVRINLERARALPVDFGQRYIVVDAAAARLYMYENGRVHDSMKVVVGKASDPTPMMAALMRHAIVNPYWNVPDDLVGERIAPQVLSEGMYYLSAKRYQVLSDWGPNPQVIDPTTIDWQAVKDGTKQVRVRQLPGPDNAMGKVKFEFPNPQGIYLHDTNDPRLFDDAARLFSAGCVRLEDAQRLAKWLYGKPLTPQSDEPEQKIPLATPVPVYITYLTVGVENGRLAYRPDVYNRDAARLAALR
;
A
#
# COMPACT_ATOMS: atom_id res chain seq x y z
N MET A 1 53.14 67.26 23.82
CA MET A 1 54.07 67.17 22.64
C MET A 1 53.71 65.94 21.86
N ARG A 2 53.67 66.05 20.55
CA ARG A 2 53.07 65.15 19.58
C ARG A 2 53.68 63.73 19.50
N PRO A 3 52.93 62.76 19.04
CA PRO A 3 53.25 61.32 18.95
C PRO A 3 53.98 61.00 17.65
N GLY A 4 54.71 59.89 17.60
CA GLY A 4 55.33 59.27 16.46
C GLY A 4 54.68 57.94 16.14
N PRO A 5 54.82 57.36 14.90
CA PRO A 5 53.73 56.56 14.28
C PRO A 5 53.91 55.07 14.47
N SER A 6 52.75 54.41 14.39
CA SER A 6 52.51 53.00 14.39
C SER A 6 53.03 52.31 13.10
N GLY A 7 53.81 51.25 13.27
CA GLY A 7 54.20 50.33 12.21
C GLY A 7 53.16 49.17 12.10
N SER A 8 52.42 49.08 11.00
CA SER A 8 51.57 47.96 10.67
C SER A 8 52.36 46.90 9.88
N ALA A 9 52.58 45.75 10.51
CA ALA A 9 53.11 44.58 9.82
C ALA A 9 51.97 43.92 9.01
N ARG A 10 52.10 43.90 7.68
CA ARG A 10 51.26 43.13 6.79
C ARG A 10 51.74 41.68 6.78
N ILE A 11 50.94 40.77 7.23
CA ILE A 11 51.12 39.32 7.07
C ILE A 11 50.55 38.96 5.65
N ALA A 12 51.42 38.49 4.78
CA ALA A 12 51.05 37.98 3.48
C ALA A 12 50.52 36.54 3.61
N PHE A 13 49.30 36.31 3.14
CA PHE A 13 48.74 34.96 2.97
C PHE A 13 49.09 34.47 1.56
N PRO A 14 49.51 33.19 1.36
CA PRO A 14 49.69 32.62 0.03
C PRO A 14 48.34 32.33 -0.61
N GLU A 15 48.21 32.77 -1.87
CA GLU A 15 47.07 32.43 -2.73
C GLU A 15 47.03 30.93 -2.99
N VAL A 16 45.99 30.26 -2.49
CA VAL A 16 45.64 28.88 -2.88
C VAL A 16 44.78 28.99 -4.10
N ILE A 17 45.34 28.64 -5.28
CA ILE A 17 44.62 28.50 -6.53
C ILE A 17 43.70 27.29 -6.42
N LEU A 18 42.40 27.54 -6.23
CA LEU A 18 41.34 26.48 -6.28
C LEU A 18 41.06 26.20 -7.75
N ALA A 19 41.58 25.08 -8.28
CA ALA A 19 41.18 24.55 -9.56
C ALA A 19 39.73 24.03 -9.46
N ILE A 20 38.77 24.82 -9.94
CA ILE A 20 37.38 24.38 -10.14
C ILE A 20 37.34 23.45 -11.32
N ALA A 21 37.29 22.13 -11.06
CA ALA A 21 36.95 21.15 -12.11
C ALA A 21 35.47 21.36 -12.46
N ALA A 22 35.19 21.91 -13.62
CA ALA A 22 33.87 21.99 -14.21
C ALA A 22 33.41 20.57 -14.55
N LEU A 23 32.63 19.93 -13.65
CA LEU A 23 31.81 18.79 -14.01
C LEU A 23 30.77 19.29 -15.02
N ALA A 24 30.88 18.87 -16.25
CA ALA A 24 29.87 19.05 -17.28
C ALA A 24 28.61 18.24 -16.82
N LEU A 25 27.63 18.93 -16.24
CA LEU A 25 26.27 18.44 -16.08
C LEU A 25 25.70 18.28 -17.50
N THR A 26 25.71 17.05 -18.03
CA THR A 26 24.85 16.71 -19.16
C THR A 26 23.42 16.93 -18.75
N PRO A 27 22.65 17.79 -19.44
CA PRO A 27 21.23 17.93 -19.12
C PRO A 27 20.56 16.60 -19.41
N LEU A 28 19.89 16.03 -18.37
CA LEU A 28 18.88 14.99 -18.58
C LEU A 28 17.81 15.62 -19.48
N THR A 29 17.87 15.36 -20.78
CA THR A 29 16.82 15.74 -21.71
C THR A 29 15.58 14.95 -21.32
N ALA A 30 14.54 15.64 -20.82
CA ALA A 30 13.20 15.09 -20.73
C ALA A 30 12.83 14.48 -22.11
N PRO A 31 12.18 13.32 -22.17
CA PRO A 31 11.80 12.71 -23.43
C PRO A 31 11.00 13.72 -24.24
N GLN A 32 11.42 13.93 -25.50
CA GLN A 32 10.77 14.90 -26.37
C GLN A 32 9.31 14.50 -26.56
N PRO A 33 8.36 15.46 -26.57
CA PRO A 33 6.93 15.18 -26.70
C PRO A 33 6.56 14.32 -27.92
N ALA A 34 7.32 14.43 -29.02
CA ALA A 34 7.17 13.59 -30.20
C ALA A 34 7.46 12.10 -29.94
N ALA A 35 8.46 11.77 -29.14
CA ALA A 35 8.78 10.38 -28.81
C ALA A 35 7.71 9.75 -27.91
N ALA A 36 7.16 10.50 -26.96
CA ALA A 36 6.06 10.05 -26.10
C ALA A 36 4.78 9.82 -26.92
N GLN A 37 4.45 10.71 -27.86
CA GLN A 37 3.32 10.54 -28.77
C GLN A 37 3.49 9.34 -29.70
N GLN A 38 4.68 9.12 -30.21
CA GLN A 38 4.99 7.97 -31.08
C GLN A 38 4.92 6.64 -30.30
N GLN A 39 5.37 6.63 -29.06
CA GLN A 39 5.27 5.47 -28.16
C GLN A 39 3.81 5.18 -27.78
N ALA A 40 3.02 6.21 -27.47
CA ALA A 40 1.59 6.08 -27.22
C ALA A 40 0.83 5.55 -28.44
N GLY A 41 1.15 6.04 -29.66
CA GLY A 41 0.59 5.54 -30.91
C GLY A 41 0.94 4.07 -31.19
N GLN A 42 2.16 3.64 -30.88
CA GLN A 42 2.58 2.25 -31.01
C GLN A 42 1.90 1.32 -29.99
N LEU A 43 1.70 1.79 -28.77
CA LEU A 43 0.98 1.03 -27.73
C LEU A 43 -0.50 0.88 -28.09
N ALA A 44 -1.13 1.94 -28.62
CA ALA A 44 -2.50 1.90 -29.08
C ALA A 44 -2.68 0.91 -30.27
N SER A 45 -1.78 0.94 -31.26
CA SER A 45 -1.82 0.04 -32.40
C SER A 45 -1.62 -1.43 -32.01
N ARG A 46 -0.70 -1.73 -31.10
CA ARG A 46 -0.50 -3.06 -30.52
C ARG A 46 -1.73 -3.55 -29.74
N GLY A 47 -2.37 -2.65 -29.00
CA GLY A 47 -3.62 -2.94 -28.30
C GLY A 47 -4.74 -3.35 -29.26
N HIS A 48 -4.90 -2.64 -30.39
CA HIS A 48 -5.90 -2.98 -31.41
C HIS A 48 -5.65 -4.36 -32.03
N ALA A 49 -4.41 -4.65 -32.44
CA ALA A 49 -4.04 -5.93 -33.00
C ALA A 49 -4.31 -7.11 -32.02
N ALA A 50 -4.05 -6.91 -30.73
CA ALA A 50 -4.30 -7.91 -29.70
C ALA A 50 -5.81 -8.18 -29.50
N ILE A 51 -6.67 -7.14 -29.60
CA ILE A 51 -8.13 -7.29 -29.53
C ILE A 51 -8.66 -8.06 -30.75
N GLU A 52 -8.18 -7.72 -31.96
CA GLU A 52 -8.57 -8.43 -33.19
C GLU A 52 -8.14 -9.91 -33.16
N ASP A 53 -6.94 -10.19 -32.62
CA ASP A 53 -6.44 -11.55 -32.43
C ASP A 53 -7.29 -12.35 -31.45
N PHE A 54 -7.75 -11.74 -30.36
CA PHE A 54 -8.69 -12.34 -29.42
C PHE A 54 -9.97 -12.80 -30.13
N TYR A 55 -10.59 -11.96 -30.97
CA TYR A 55 -11.78 -12.34 -31.71
C TYR A 55 -11.51 -13.41 -32.76
N ARG A 56 -10.37 -13.41 -33.41
CA ARG A 56 -9.96 -14.44 -34.37
C ARG A 56 -9.89 -15.81 -33.68
N THR A 57 -9.31 -15.90 -32.48
CA THR A 57 -9.25 -17.17 -31.72
C THR A 57 -10.63 -17.66 -31.28
N ARG A 58 -11.63 -16.79 -31.22
CA ARG A 58 -13.02 -17.10 -30.88
C ARG A 58 -13.91 -17.39 -32.12
N ASN A 59 -13.32 -17.45 -33.32
CA ASN A 59 -14.07 -17.57 -34.58
C ASN A 59 -15.11 -16.45 -34.76
N GLY A 60 -14.78 -15.22 -34.35
CA GLY A 60 -15.63 -14.05 -34.45
C GLY A 60 -16.84 -14.03 -33.51
N ARG A 61 -16.92 -14.94 -32.54
CA ARG A 61 -18.05 -14.95 -31.59
C ARG A 61 -18.04 -13.69 -30.71
N PRO A 62 -19.17 -12.96 -30.61
CA PRO A 62 -19.32 -11.79 -29.77
C PRO A 62 -19.02 -12.10 -28.30
N LEU A 63 -18.49 -11.13 -27.54
CA LEU A 63 -18.27 -11.21 -26.12
C LEU A 63 -19.40 -10.49 -25.34
N TRP A 64 -19.72 -9.27 -25.76
CA TRP A 64 -20.64 -8.36 -25.06
C TRP A 64 -22.08 -8.48 -25.56
N LEU A 65 -22.26 -8.69 -26.84
CA LEU A 65 -23.55 -8.73 -27.52
C LEU A 65 -24.05 -10.18 -27.66
N SER A 66 -23.91 -11.00 -26.63
CA SER A 66 -24.40 -12.37 -26.56
C SER A 66 -25.62 -12.44 -25.66
N GLY A 67 -26.84 -12.67 -26.23
CA GLY A 67 -28.07 -12.81 -25.44
C GLY A 67 -29.12 -11.72 -25.74
N GLU A 68 -30.05 -11.53 -24.80
CA GLU A 68 -31.07 -10.49 -24.87
C GLU A 68 -30.48 -9.11 -24.64
N PHE A 69 -31.09 -8.06 -25.22
CA PHE A 69 -30.56 -6.70 -25.16
C PHE A 69 -30.67 -6.10 -23.76
N GLU A 70 -31.81 -6.24 -23.10
CA GLU A 70 -32.05 -5.71 -21.77
C GLU A 70 -31.20 -6.45 -20.73
N ALA A 71 -30.53 -5.68 -19.86
CA ALA A 71 -29.59 -6.16 -18.87
C ALA A 71 -28.42 -6.96 -19.46
N SER A 72 -28.06 -6.69 -20.73
CA SER A 72 -26.91 -7.34 -21.39
C SER A 72 -25.59 -6.87 -20.80
N PRO A 73 -24.50 -7.66 -20.92
CA PRO A 73 -23.17 -7.21 -20.55
C PRO A 73 -22.75 -5.91 -21.24
N ALA A 74 -23.21 -5.70 -22.48
CA ALA A 74 -22.93 -4.47 -23.23
C ALA A 74 -23.60 -3.24 -22.61
N GLU A 75 -24.85 -3.35 -22.16
CA GLU A 75 -25.56 -2.27 -21.48
C GLU A 75 -24.91 -1.91 -20.15
N GLN A 76 -24.55 -2.93 -19.36
CA GLN A 76 -23.81 -2.71 -18.10
C GLN A 76 -22.44 -2.08 -18.31
N LEU A 77 -21.73 -2.45 -19.39
CA LEU A 77 -20.47 -1.81 -19.74
C LEU A 77 -20.69 -0.34 -20.11
N LEU A 78 -21.72 -0.02 -20.87
CA LEU A 78 -22.06 1.38 -21.19
C LEU A 78 -22.33 2.18 -19.91
N GLU A 79 -23.17 1.67 -19.00
CA GLU A 79 -23.47 2.32 -17.74
C GLU A 79 -22.21 2.55 -16.90
N LEU A 80 -21.28 1.58 -16.87
CA LEU A 80 -20.00 1.71 -16.21
C LEU A 80 -19.17 2.85 -16.80
N LEU A 81 -19.09 2.94 -18.14
CA LEU A 81 -18.30 3.95 -18.86
C LEU A 81 -18.92 5.35 -18.76
N ASP A 82 -20.25 5.46 -18.80
CA ASP A 82 -20.99 6.71 -18.60
C ASP A 82 -20.72 7.31 -17.21
N ARG A 83 -20.37 6.46 -16.25
CA ARG A 83 -20.05 6.85 -14.88
C ARG A 83 -18.57 6.65 -14.51
N ALA A 84 -17.68 6.80 -15.49
CA ALA A 84 -16.24 6.73 -15.26
C ALA A 84 -15.71 7.90 -14.39
N ASP A 85 -16.49 8.99 -14.26
CA ASP A 85 -16.22 10.08 -13.33
C ASP A 85 -16.15 9.63 -11.86
N LEU A 86 -16.91 8.61 -11.47
CA LEU A 86 -16.82 7.98 -10.15
C LEU A 86 -15.40 7.42 -9.87
N ASP A 87 -14.73 7.01 -10.93
CA ASP A 87 -13.36 6.48 -10.89
C ASP A 87 -12.30 7.56 -11.10
N GLY A 88 -12.73 8.81 -11.30
CA GLY A 88 -11.85 9.93 -11.60
C GLY A 88 -11.31 9.95 -13.01
N LEU A 89 -12.04 9.35 -13.93
CA LEU A 89 -11.75 9.33 -15.36
C LEU A 89 -12.78 10.18 -16.09
N ASP A 90 -12.46 10.66 -17.30
CA ASP A 90 -13.40 11.41 -18.11
C ASP A 90 -14.32 10.45 -18.92
N PRO A 91 -15.64 10.43 -18.67
CA PRO A 91 -16.56 9.60 -19.46
C PRO A 91 -16.49 9.88 -20.97
N GLY A 92 -16.15 11.12 -21.36
CA GLY A 92 -16.00 11.54 -22.75
C GLY A 92 -14.94 10.75 -23.53
N ASP A 93 -13.90 10.28 -22.84
CA ASP A 93 -12.80 9.51 -23.45
C ASP A 93 -13.28 8.16 -23.99
N TYR A 94 -14.37 7.60 -23.45
CA TYR A 94 -14.90 6.28 -23.82
C TYR A 94 -16.01 6.35 -24.87
N ARG A 95 -16.43 7.54 -25.31
CA ARG A 95 -17.39 7.76 -26.41
C ARG A 95 -18.69 6.96 -26.26
N SER A 96 -19.26 6.91 -25.09
CA SER A 96 -20.44 6.09 -24.75
C SER A 96 -21.61 6.30 -25.71
N GLN A 97 -21.85 7.52 -26.19
CA GLN A 97 -22.90 7.79 -27.18
C GLN A 97 -22.65 7.06 -28.52
N SER A 98 -21.39 6.99 -28.97
CA SER A 98 -21.03 6.25 -30.21
C SER A 98 -21.20 4.76 -30.03
N LEU A 99 -20.85 4.23 -28.83
CA LEU A 99 -21.07 2.83 -28.46
C LEU A 99 -22.53 2.49 -28.41
N SER A 100 -23.37 3.32 -27.78
CA SER A 100 -24.83 3.17 -27.74
C SER A 100 -25.45 3.14 -29.15
N ASN A 101 -24.98 3.99 -30.06
CA ASN A 101 -25.43 4.00 -31.45
C ASN A 101 -25.03 2.70 -32.18
N ALA A 102 -23.80 2.22 -31.99
CA ALA A 102 -23.32 0.99 -32.59
C ALA A 102 -24.11 -0.24 -32.05
N MET A 103 -24.37 -0.28 -30.74
CA MET A 103 -25.21 -1.33 -30.13
C MET A 103 -26.62 -1.35 -30.72
N ARG A 104 -27.26 -0.20 -30.88
CA ARG A 104 -28.61 -0.10 -31.48
C ARG A 104 -28.62 -0.57 -32.94
N ALA A 105 -27.59 -0.25 -33.72
CA ALA A 105 -27.46 -0.73 -35.09
C ALA A 105 -27.23 -2.25 -35.13
N ALA A 106 -26.50 -2.81 -34.19
CA ALA A 106 -26.25 -4.25 -34.08
C ALA A 106 -27.50 -5.02 -33.65
N TRP A 107 -28.45 -4.38 -32.95
CA TRP A 107 -29.70 -5.03 -32.53
C TRP A 107 -30.62 -5.30 -33.71
N GLY A 108 -30.78 -6.55 -34.04
CA GLY A 108 -31.50 -7.00 -35.28
C GLY A 108 -30.74 -6.74 -36.58
N GLY A 109 -29.47 -6.28 -36.47
CA GLY A 109 -28.59 -6.01 -37.59
C GLY A 109 -27.91 -7.24 -38.16
N SER A 110 -27.05 -7.03 -39.14
CA SER A 110 -26.25 -8.09 -39.77
C SER A 110 -25.15 -8.60 -38.81
N PRO A 111 -24.64 -9.83 -39.02
CA PRO A 111 -23.48 -10.35 -38.26
C PRO A 111 -22.27 -9.43 -38.28
N ARG A 112 -22.11 -8.62 -39.33
CA ARG A 112 -21.04 -7.66 -39.46
C ARG A 112 -21.22 -6.48 -38.48
N GLU A 113 -22.45 -5.93 -38.38
CA GLU A 113 -22.77 -4.84 -37.44
C GLU A 113 -22.60 -5.28 -36.01
N VAL A 114 -23.00 -6.52 -35.68
CA VAL A 114 -22.76 -7.12 -34.36
C VAL A 114 -21.27 -7.21 -34.06
N ALA A 115 -20.46 -7.72 -35.01
CA ALA A 115 -19.01 -7.84 -34.82
C ALA A 115 -18.32 -6.49 -34.67
N GLU A 116 -18.73 -5.47 -35.45
CA GLU A 116 -18.18 -4.10 -35.36
C GLU A 116 -18.51 -3.45 -34.01
N ALA A 117 -19.74 -3.57 -33.54
CA ALA A 117 -20.18 -3.03 -32.26
C ALA A 117 -19.46 -3.74 -31.08
N ASP A 118 -19.34 -5.04 -31.11
CA ASP A 118 -18.68 -5.83 -30.06
C ASP A 118 -17.17 -5.53 -29.97
N LEU A 119 -16.54 -5.29 -31.13
CA LEU A 119 -15.15 -4.85 -31.19
C LEU A 119 -14.96 -3.44 -30.59
N LEU A 120 -15.90 -2.50 -30.83
CA LEU A 120 -15.87 -1.16 -30.24
C LEU A 120 -16.02 -1.21 -28.73
N LEU A 121 -16.94 -2.05 -28.21
CA LEU A 121 -17.12 -2.27 -26.78
C LEU A 121 -15.84 -2.82 -26.13
N SER A 122 -15.19 -3.80 -26.78
CA SER A 122 -13.91 -4.34 -26.30
C SER A 122 -12.81 -3.28 -26.24
N ARG A 123 -12.73 -2.40 -27.23
CA ARG A 123 -11.76 -1.30 -27.24
C ARG A 123 -12.01 -0.33 -26.09
N ALA A 124 -13.26 0.04 -25.85
CA ALA A 124 -13.63 0.93 -24.76
C ALA A 124 -13.36 0.30 -23.39
N PHE A 125 -13.72 -0.97 -23.20
CA PHE A 125 -13.41 -1.72 -21.97
C PHE A 125 -11.90 -1.77 -21.68
N VAL A 126 -11.09 -2.14 -22.67
CA VAL A 126 -9.63 -2.20 -22.53
C VAL A 126 -9.05 -0.84 -22.22
N ALA A 127 -9.53 0.23 -22.87
CA ALA A 127 -9.09 1.60 -22.58
C ALA A 127 -9.40 1.97 -21.14
N TYR A 128 -10.65 1.79 -20.72
CA TYR A 128 -11.09 2.07 -19.35
C TYR A 128 -10.26 1.32 -18.27
N VAL A 129 -10.06 0.01 -18.44
CA VAL A 129 -9.29 -0.79 -17.48
C VAL A 129 -7.82 -0.32 -17.44
N ARG A 130 -7.23 0.04 -18.58
CA ARG A 130 -5.86 0.57 -18.65
C ARG A 130 -5.73 1.91 -17.95
N ASP A 131 -6.66 2.82 -18.18
CA ASP A 131 -6.66 4.14 -17.56
C ASP A 131 -6.85 4.03 -16.06
N LEU A 132 -7.78 3.19 -15.63
CA LEU A 132 -8.05 2.92 -14.22
C LEU A 132 -6.83 2.34 -13.49
N ARG A 133 -6.10 1.40 -14.10
CA ARG A 133 -4.94 0.74 -13.49
C ARG A 133 -3.62 1.46 -13.73
N GLY A 134 -3.54 2.29 -14.75
CA GLY A 134 -2.37 3.08 -15.08
C GLY A 134 -2.17 4.31 -14.21
N SER A 135 -3.25 4.86 -13.66
CA SER A 135 -3.20 6.04 -12.79
C SER A 135 -3.06 5.63 -11.33
N SER A 136 -1.85 5.63 -10.79
CA SER A 136 -1.62 5.27 -9.39
C SER A 136 -0.89 6.38 -8.64
N SER A 137 -1.65 7.20 -7.91
CA SER A 137 -1.14 8.12 -6.88
C SER A 137 -1.55 7.67 -5.47
N SER A 138 -1.56 6.36 -5.22
CA SER A 138 -2.05 5.75 -3.97
C SER A 138 -1.26 6.16 -2.73
N GLY A 139 -0.03 6.68 -2.89
CA GLY A 139 0.89 6.94 -1.78
C GLY A 139 1.46 5.67 -1.14
N THR A 140 1.26 4.50 -1.75
CA THR A 140 1.79 3.22 -1.26
C THR A 140 3.23 3.02 -1.74
N THR A 141 4.14 2.68 -0.83
CA THR A 141 5.52 2.31 -1.15
C THR A 141 5.61 0.81 -1.42
N PHE A 142 5.97 0.42 -2.63
CA PHE A 142 6.20 -0.98 -2.99
C PHE A 142 7.66 -1.33 -2.73
N ILE A 143 7.91 -2.15 -1.69
CA ILE A 143 9.25 -2.57 -1.27
C ILE A 143 9.76 -3.66 -2.23
N ASP A 144 8.94 -4.68 -2.43
CA ASP A 144 9.21 -5.73 -3.41
C ASP A 144 8.57 -5.34 -4.75
N ARG A 145 9.39 -5.23 -5.77
CA ARG A 145 9.00 -4.68 -7.09
C ARG A 145 7.88 -5.48 -7.77
N GLU A 146 7.84 -6.78 -7.53
CA GLU A 146 6.81 -7.68 -8.06
C GLU A 146 5.40 -7.39 -7.53
N LEU A 147 5.27 -6.64 -6.42
CA LEU A 147 3.98 -6.23 -5.85
C LEU A 147 3.43 -4.94 -6.47
N THR A 148 4.23 -4.26 -7.29
CA THR A 148 3.79 -3.03 -7.98
C THR A 148 2.66 -3.37 -8.94
N PRO A 149 1.49 -2.68 -8.86
CA PRO A 149 0.40 -2.92 -9.77
C PRO A 149 0.84 -2.79 -11.24
N SER A 150 0.48 -3.77 -12.05
CA SER A 150 0.74 -3.76 -13.48
C SER A 150 -0.56 -3.55 -14.27
N VAL A 151 -0.45 -2.96 -15.45
CA VAL A 151 -1.56 -2.88 -16.40
C VAL A 151 -1.55 -4.14 -17.27
N PRO A 152 -2.61 -4.97 -17.23
CA PRO A 152 -2.67 -6.19 -18.03
C PRO A 152 -2.65 -5.90 -19.54
N GLN A 153 -2.27 -6.88 -20.33
CA GLN A 153 -2.37 -6.77 -21.78
C GLN A 153 -3.83 -6.83 -22.23
N ALA A 154 -4.16 -6.18 -23.35
CA ALA A 154 -5.54 -6.15 -23.86
C ALA A 154 -6.16 -7.55 -24.03
N ARG A 155 -5.37 -8.50 -24.50
CA ARG A 155 -5.79 -9.90 -24.66
C ARG A 155 -6.12 -10.56 -23.31
N GLU A 156 -5.27 -10.38 -22.31
CA GLU A 156 -5.47 -10.94 -20.96
C GLU A 156 -6.76 -10.41 -20.32
N MET A 157 -7.04 -9.10 -20.49
CA MET A 157 -8.28 -8.50 -19.99
C MET A 157 -9.53 -9.13 -20.61
N LEU A 158 -9.52 -9.34 -21.95
CA LEU A 158 -10.65 -9.92 -22.66
C LEU A 158 -10.79 -11.42 -22.39
N GLU A 159 -9.68 -12.16 -22.26
CA GLU A 159 -9.70 -13.58 -21.89
C GLU A 159 -10.25 -13.77 -20.47
N ALA A 160 -9.87 -12.92 -19.51
CA ALA A 160 -10.43 -12.94 -18.16
C ALA A 160 -11.93 -12.64 -18.15
N ALA A 161 -12.39 -11.66 -18.92
CA ALA A 161 -13.82 -11.37 -19.10
C ALA A 161 -14.57 -12.54 -19.73
N ALA A 162 -14.02 -13.14 -20.79
CA ALA A 162 -14.62 -14.28 -21.50
C ALA A 162 -14.66 -15.57 -20.67
N ALA A 163 -13.71 -15.75 -19.75
CA ALA A 163 -13.64 -16.90 -18.85
C ALA A 163 -14.55 -16.76 -17.61
N ALA A 164 -15.11 -15.57 -17.38
CA ALA A 164 -15.95 -15.33 -16.21
C ALA A 164 -17.24 -16.17 -16.30
N PRO A 165 -17.67 -16.83 -15.20
CA PRO A 165 -18.93 -17.59 -15.16
C PRO A 165 -20.17 -16.76 -15.51
N SER A 166 -20.12 -15.46 -15.21
CA SER A 166 -21.11 -14.45 -15.59
C SER A 166 -20.38 -13.16 -15.94
N LEU A 167 -20.52 -12.71 -17.17
CA LEU A 167 -19.92 -11.47 -17.64
C LEU A 167 -20.58 -10.25 -16.97
N ASN A 168 -21.88 -10.32 -16.71
CA ASN A 168 -22.60 -9.29 -15.95
C ASN A 168 -22.01 -9.12 -14.54
N ALA A 169 -21.84 -10.23 -13.81
CA ALA A 169 -21.22 -10.19 -12.50
C ALA A 169 -19.74 -9.74 -12.55
N TYR A 170 -19.02 -10.09 -13.61
CA TYR A 170 -17.65 -9.64 -13.83
C TYR A 170 -17.56 -8.11 -13.93
N ILE A 171 -18.51 -7.48 -14.68
CA ILE A 171 -18.59 -6.03 -14.82
C ILE A 171 -19.04 -5.39 -13.51
N GLN A 172 -20.15 -5.87 -12.92
CA GLN A 172 -20.72 -5.31 -11.68
C GLN A 172 -19.74 -5.32 -10.51
N ASP A 173 -18.99 -6.42 -10.36
CA ASP A 173 -18.00 -6.58 -9.30
C ASP A 173 -16.66 -5.92 -9.65
N MET A 174 -16.50 -5.40 -10.87
CA MET A 174 -15.22 -4.85 -11.37
C MET A 174 -14.06 -5.83 -11.12
N ARG A 175 -14.19 -7.08 -11.54
CA ARG A 175 -13.25 -8.16 -11.20
C ARG A 175 -11.83 -7.97 -11.70
N TRP A 176 -11.57 -6.92 -12.48
CA TRP A 176 -10.22 -6.41 -12.80
C TRP A 176 -9.63 -5.48 -11.73
N MET A 177 -10.35 -5.28 -10.61
CA MET A 177 -9.90 -4.53 -9.44
C MET A 177 -10.01 -5.40 -8.17
N HIS A 178 -9.33 -4.98 -7.10
CA HIS A 178 -9.52 -5.62 -5.79
C HIS A 178 -10.97 -5.50 -5.32
N PRO A 179 -11.57 -6.51 -4.65
CA PRO A 179 -12.95 -6.47 -4.18
C PRO A 179 -13.33 -5.21 -3.40
N ILE A 180 -12.44 -4.73 -2.52
CA ILE A 180 -12.63 -3.47 -1.78
C ILE A 180 -12.91 -2.28 -2.70
N TYR A 181 -12.22 -2.20 -3.86
CA TYR A 181 -12.45 -1.15 -4.83
C TYR A 181 -13.88 -1.21 -5.39
N GLY A 182 -14.28 -2.38 -5.88
CA GLY A 182 -15.61 -2.58 -6.45
C GLY A 182 -16.74 -2.33 -5.44
N GLU A 183 -16.55 -2.73 -4.19
CA GLU A 183 -17.51 -2.48 -3.11
C GLU A 183 -17.68 -0.99 -2.82
N ILE A 184 -16.58 -0.26 -2.62
CA ILE A 184 -16.61 1.20 -2.36
C ILE A 184 -17.26 1.93 -3.54
N ARG A 185 -16.85 1.62 -4.78
CA ARG A 185 -17.40 2.26 -5.99
C ARG A 185 -18.89 2.02 -6.15
N ARG A 186 -19.35 0.79 -5.90
CA ARG A 186 -20.77 0.43 -5.99
C ARG A 186 -21.60 1.17 -4.94
N ALA A 187 -21.16 1.19 -3.70
CA ALA A 187 -21.82 1.95 -2.64
C ALA A 187 -21.86 3.45 -2.98
N PHE A 188 -20.77 3.99 -3.52
CA PHE A 188 -20.68 5.37 -3.96
C PHE A 188 -21.66 5.70 -5.11
N ALA A 189 -21.78 4.80 -6.09
CA ALA A 189 -22.73 4.96 -7.19
C ALA A 189 -24.18 5.06 -6.70
N SER A 190 -24.50 4.46 -5.56
CA SER A 190 -25.85 4.44 -4.97
C SER A 190 -26.13 5.60 -4.01
N ASP A 191 -25.11 6.32 -3.55
CA ASP A 191 -25.21 7.32 -2.46
C ASP A 191 -25.67 8.71 -2.97
N GLY A 192 -25.62 8.96 -4.30
CA GLY A 192 -26.08 10.21 -4.93
C GLY A 192 -25.21 11.44 -4.63
N LEU A 193 -23.97 11.25 -4.17
CA LEU A 193 -23.01 12.32 -3.91
C LEU A 193 -22.53 12.99 -5.21
N ASP A 194 -22.36 14.32 -5.18
CA ASP A 194 -21.86 15.13 -6.31
C ASP A 194 -20.38 15.48 -6.12
N PHE A 195 -19.52 15.05 -7.04
CA PHE A 195 -18.08 15.35 -7.03
C PHE A 195 -17.72 16.83 -7.05
N GLY A 196 -18.52 17.64 -7.70
CA GLY A 196 -18.27 19.08 -7.82
C GLY A 196 -18.56 19.86 -6.54
N ARG A 197 -19.34 19.30 -5.61
CA ARG A 197 -19.88 20.01 -4.44
C ARG A 197 -19.61 19.31 -3.11
N ASP A 198 -19.48 17.98 -3.11
CA ASP A 198 -19.39 17.20 -1.87
C ASP A 198 -17.96 16.84 -1.51
N GLN A 199 -17.49 17.35 -0.37
CA GLN A 199 -16.20 16.96 0.19
C GLN A 199 -16.15 15.44 0.46
N LEU A 200 -17.27 14.82 0.82
CA LEU A 200 -17.37 13.38 1.02
C LEU A 200 -17.10 12.61 -0.28
N ALA A 201 -17.61 13.08 -1.42
CA ALA A 201 -17.31 12.47 -2.72
C ALA A 201 -15.81 12.50 -3.03
N GLN A 202 -15.12 13.61 -2.72
CA GLN A 202 -13.67 13.71 -2.88
C GLN A 202 -12.92 12.74 -1.95
N MET A 203 -13.40 12.54 -0.71
CA MET A 203 -12.82 11.54 0.20
C MET A 203 -13.00 10.12 -0.34
N VAL A 204 -14.16 9.77 -0.88
CA VAL A 204 -14.38 8.46 -1.52
C VAL A 204 -13.39 8.26 -2.65
N ARG A 205 -13.20 9.24 -3.52
CA ARG A 205 -12.26 9.19 -4.63
C ARG A 205 -10.80 8.94 -4.17
N ILE A 206 -10.34 9.63 -3.12
CA ILE A 206 -9.02 9.40 -2.54
C ILE A 206 -8.88 7.95 -2.04
N ASN A 207 -9.93 7.40 -1.44
CA ASN A 207 -9.92 6.02 -0.96
C ASN A 207 -9.97 5.00 -2.11
N LEU A 208 -10.68 5.30 -3.20
CA LEU A 208 -10.60 4.50 -4.42
C LEU A 208 -9.19 4.53 -5.03
N GLU A 209 -8.51 5.69 -5.07
CA GLU A 209 -7.11 5.78 -5.49
C GLU A 209 -6.19 4.89 -4.64
N ARG A 210 -6.36 4.86 -3.31
CA ARG A 210 -5.60 3.97 -2.42
C ARG A 210 -5.92 2.50 -2.66
N ALA A 211 -7.18 2.16 -2.90
CA ALA A 211 -7.59 0.79 -3.18
C ALA A 211 -7.03 0.25 -4.49
N ARG A 212 -6.62 1.09 -5.45
CA ARG A 212 -5.93 0.67 -6.69
C ARG A 212 -4.55 0.06 -6.43
N ALA A 213 -3.93 0.35 -5.28
CA ALA A 213 -2.66 -0.26 -4.88
C ALA A 213 -2.80 -1.72 -4.42
N LEU A 214 -4.03 -2.16 -4.12
CA LEU A 214 -4.28 -3.53 -3.68
C LEU A 214 -4.21 -4.51 -4.86
N PRO A 215 -3.83 -5.78 -4.61
CA PRO A 215 -3.63 -6.76 -5.66
C PRO A 215 -4.93 -7.10 -6.39
N VAL A 216 -4.81 -7.33 -7.69
CA VAL A 216 -5.92 -7.83 -8.52
C VAL A 216 -5.69 -9.28 -8.94
N ASP A 217 -4.44 -9.64 -9.19
CA ASP A 217 -4.07 -11.04 -9.35
C ASP A 217 -3.90 -11.62 -7.94
N PHE A 218 -4.89 -12.40 -7.56
CA PHE A 218 -4.97 -13.01 -6.27
C PHE A 218 -4.07 -14.24 -6.23
N GLY A 219 -2.80 -14.05 -5.95
CA GLY A 219 -1.98 -15.16 -5.46
C GLY A 219 -2.78 -15.98 -4.43
N GLN A 220 -2.41 -17.21 -4.17
CA GLN A 220 -3.21 -18.08 -3.31
C GLN A 220 -3.54 -17.44 -1.95
N ARG A 221 -2.59 -16.68 -1.37
CA ARG A 221 -2.75 -16.00 -0.07
C ARG A 221 -2.06 -14.64 -0.06
N TYR A 222 -2.70 -13.66 0.56
CA TYR A 222 -2.11 -12.34 0.86
C TYR A 222 -2.78 -11.73 2.08
N ILE A 223 -2.14 -10.71 2.67
CA ILE A 223 -2.59 -9.99 3.85
C ILE A 223 -2.88 -8.54 3.46
N VAL A 224 -4.02 -8.00 3.91
CA VAL A 224 -4.31 -6.57 3.85
C VAL A 224 -4.47 -6.06 5.28
N VAL A 225 -3.68 -5.06 5.66
CA VAL A 225 -3.86 -4.30 6.89
C VAL A 225 -4.46 -2.95 6.52
N ASP A 226 -5.66 -2.68 6.96
CA ASP A 226 -6.28 -1.36 6.89
C ASP A 226 -6.00 -0.61 8.19
N ALA A 227 -5.06 0.34 8.15
CA ALA A 227 -4.64 1.08 9.32
C ALA A 227 -5.72 2.05 9.83
N ALA A 228 -6.62 2.55 8.96
CA ALA A 228 -7.74 3.40 9.40
C ALA A 228 -8.82 2.59 10.12
N ALA A 229 -9.08 1.35 9.69
CA ALA A 229 -9.99 0.44 10.36
C ALA A 229 -9.36 -0.26 11.57
N ALA A 230 -8.03 -0.18 11.73
CA ALA A 230 -7.23 -0.95 12.68
C ALA A 230 -7.58 -2.44 12.60
N ARG A 231 -7.55 -2.99 11.37
CA ARG A 231 -7.96 -4.36 11.08
C ARG A 231 -7.04 -5.03 10.04
N LEU A 232 -6.75 -6.30 10.28
CA LEU A 232 -6.02 -7.17 9.36
C LEU A 232 -7.01 -8.16 8.74
N TYR A 233 -6.87 -8.37 7.44
CA TYR A 233 -7.63 -9.35 6.66
C TYR A 233 -6.65 -10.36 6.04
N MET A 234 -6.93 -11.62 6.22
CA MET A 234 -6.26 -12.75 5.56
C MET A 234 -7.08 -13.14 4.34
N TYR A 235 -6.51 -12.99 3.15
CA TYR A 235 -7.16 -13.34 1.90
C TYR A 235 -6.67 -14.67 1.36
N GLU A 236 -7.59 -15.48 0.85
CA GLU A 236 -7.30 -16.73 0.17
C GLU A 236 -8.19 -16.83 -1.07
N ASN A 237 -7.56 -17.04 -2.24
CA ASN A 237 -8.25 -17.11 -3.52
C ASN A 237 -9.23 -15.92 -3.77
N GLY A 238 -8.77 -14.70 -3.45
CA GLY A 238 -9.52 -13.47 -3.66
C GLY A 238 -10.67 -13.20 -2.69
N ARG A 239 -10.81 -14.00 -1.63
CA ARG A 239 -11.85 -13.85 -0.60
C ARG A 239 -11.23 -13.70 0.77
N VAL A 240 -11.90 -12.98 1.65
CA VAL A 240 -11.51 -12.91 3.06
C VAL A 240 -11.70 -14.30 3.67
N HIS A 241 -10.60 -14.94 4.06
CA HIS A 241 -10.60 -16.20 4.79
C HIS A 241 -10.86 -15.95 6.28
N ASP A 242 -10.18 -14.95 6.85
CA ASP A 242 -10.32 -14.56 8.25
C ASP A 242 -9.88 -13.09 8.44
N SER A 243 -10.23 -12.50 9.57
CA SER A 243 -9.80 -11.15 9.94
C SER A 243 -9.64 -11.02 11.45
N MET A 244 -8.81 -10.06 11.87
CA MET A 244 -8.61 -9.76 13.29
C MET A 244 -8.40 -8.27 13.52
N LYS A 245 -8.63 -7.84 14.76
CA LYS A 245 -8.24 -6.51 15.20
C LYS A 245 -6.72 -6.38 15.20
N VAL A 246 -6.24 -5.16 14.95
CA VAL A 246 -4.83 -4.82 15.12
C VAL A 246 -4.68 -3.51 15.89
N VAL A 247 -3.52 -3.35 16.53
CA VAL A 247 -3.06 -2.05 17.03
C VAL A 247 -2.11 -1.48 15.99
N VAL A 248 -2.31 -0.23 15.62
CA VAL A 248 -1.52 0.49 14.62
C VAL A 248 -0.84 1.70 15.24
N GLY A 249 -0.03 2.42 14.47
CA GLY A 249 0.71 3.58 14.91
C GLY A 249 -0.17 4.69 15.48
N LYS A 250 0.33 5.40 16.49
CA LYS A 250 -0.26 6.66 16.97
C LYS A 250 -0.15 7.75 15.88
N ALA A 251 -0.87 8.85 16.03
CA ALA A 251 -0.89 9.93 15.04
C ALA A 251 0.50 10.55 14.78
N SER A 252 1.37 10.59 15.80
CA SER A 252 2.77 11.07 15.67
C SER A 252 3.68 10.07 14.95
N ASP A 253 3.37 8.77 14.99
CA ASP A 253 4.17 7.68 14.41
C ASP A 253 3.26 6.76 13.59
N PRO A 254 2.72 7.26 12.46
CA PRO A 254 1.69 6.57 11.72
C PRO A 254 2.22 5.30 11.04
N THR A 255 1.44 4.23 11.07
CA THR A 255 1.73 3.04 10.26
C THR A 255 1.76 3.44 8.77
N PRO A 256 2.88 3.24 8.05
CA PRO A 256 3.01 3.67 6.66
C PRO A 256 2.16 2.79 5.72
N MET A 257 1.78 3.36 4.57
CA MET A 257 1.20 2.58 3.48
C MET A 257 2.33 1.95 2.66
N MET A 258 2.36 0.61 2.59
CA MET A 258 3.38 -0.13 1.88
C MET A 258 2.91 -1.51 1.42
N ALA A 259 3.65 -2.09 0.48
CA ALA A 259 3.52 -3.48 0.11
C ALA A 259 4.88 -4.17 0.13
N ALA A 260 4.97 -5.30 0.82
CA ALA A 260 6.20 -6.08 0.93
C ALA A 260 5.90 -7.57 1.08
N LEU A 261 6.88 -8.42 0.77
CA LEU A 261 6.77 -9.88 0.91
C LEU A 261 7.19 -10.33 2.30
N MET A 262 6.26 -10.93 3.04
CA MET A 262 6.56 -11.66 4.26
C MET A 262 7.29 -12.96 3.91
N ARG A 263 8.49 -13.13 4.43
CA ARG A 263 9.39 -14.25 4.08
C ARG A 263 9.56 -15.25 5.21
N HIS A 264 9.38 -14.82 6.44
CA HIS A 264 9.57 -15.66 7.63
C HIS A 264 8.91 -15.09 8.87
N ALA A 265 8.72 -15.92 9.85
CA ALA A 265 8.45 -15.52 11.23
C ALA A 265 9.69 -15.72 12.09
N ILE A 266 9.74 -15.00 13.21
CA ILE A 266 10.72 -15.19 14.28
C ILE A 266 9.96 -15.50 15.56
N VAL A 267 10.26 -16.62 16.17
CA VAL A 267 9.76 -16.96 17.51
C VAL A 267 10.81 -16.65 18.56
N ASN A 268 10.37 -16.40 19.76
CA ASN A 268 11.23 -15.96 20.86
C ASN A 268 12.03 -14.67 20.51
N PRO A 269 11.35 -13.61 19.97
CA PRO A 269 12.04 -12.45 19.39
C PRO A 269 12.67 -11.56 20.45
N TYR A 270 13.78 -10.92 20.12
CA TYR A 270 14.17 -9.67 20.77
C TYR A 270 13.23 -8.54 20.37
N TRP A 271 13.07 -7.57 21.25
CA TRP A 271 12.61 -6.25 20.85
C TRP A 271 13.80 -5.29 20.82
N ASN A 272 14.27 -4.98 19.65
CA ASN A 272 15.25 -3.91 19.45
C ASN A 272 14.48 -2.58 19.57
N VAL A 273 14.78 -1.84 20.65
CA VAL A 273 14.02 -0.62 20.96
C VAL A 273 14.48 0.50 20.05
N PRO A 274 13.58 1.18 19.31
CA PRO A 274 13.91 2.38 18.56
C PRO A 274 14.51 3.47 19.46
N ASP A 275 15.48 4.21 18.93
CA ASP A 275 16.27 5.19 19.72
C ASP A 275 15.40 6.27 20.37
N ASP A 276 14.38 6.76 19.68
CA ASP A 276 13.38 7.70 20.18
C ASP A 276 12.62 7.12 21.38
N LEU A 277 12.21 5.87 21.31
CA LEU A 277 11.53 5.19 22.42
C LEU A 277 12.46 4.91 23.61
N VAL A 278 13.77 4.75 23.38
CA VAL A 278 14.72 4.66 24.49
C VAL A 278 14.73 5.96 25.27
N GLY A 279 14.80 7.11 24.59
CA GLY A 279 14.74 8.44 25.20
C GLY A 279 13.40 8.75 25.87
N GLU A 280 12.30 8.45 25.18
CA GLU A 280 10.95 8.80 25.65
C GLU A 280 10.43 7.90 26.78
N ARG A 281 10.76 6.59 26.76
CA ARG A 281 10.13 5.60 27.64
C ARG A 281 11.07 4.92 28.61
N ILE A 282 12.33 4.62 28.20
CA ILE A 282 13.25 3.86 29.03
C ILE A 282 14.06 4.78 29.91
N ALA A 283 14.69 5.82 29.36
CA ALA A 283 15.56 6.72 30.11
C ALA A 283 14.84 7.41 31.29
N PRO A 284 13.59 7.91 31.18
CA PRO A 284 12.86 8.45 32.32
C PRO A 284 12.65 7.45 33.44
N GLN A 285 12.36 6.19 33.12
CA GLN A 285 12.15 5.14 34.13
C GLN A 285 13.47 4.76 34.81
N VAL A 286 14.57 4.66 34.03
CA VAL A 286 15.90 4.43 34.61
C VAL A 286 16.30 5.55 35.58
N LEU A 287 16.01 6.80 35.25
CA LEU A 287 16.28 7.95 36.11
C LEU A 287 15.44 7.95 37.39
N SER A 288 14.21 7.45 37.35
CA SER A 288 13.29 7.40 38.49
C SER A 288 13.42 6.16 39.36
N GLU A 289 13.62 4.97 38.73
CA GLU A 289 13.64 3.67 39.41
C GLU A 289 15.06 3.07 39.53
N GLY A 290 16.05 3.70 38.91
CA GLY A 290 17.42 3.20 38.83
C GLY A 290 17.60 2.06 37.88
N MET A 291 18.78 1.43 37.90
CA MET A 291 19.15 0.30 37.00
C MET A 291 18.31 -0.94 37.23
N TYR A 292 17.57 -1.03 38.36
CA TYR A 292 16.62 -2.10 38.63
C TYR A 292 15.55 -2.22 37.54
N TYR A 293 15.08 -1.09 37.00
CA TYR A 293 14.10 -1.08 35.91
C TYR A 293 14.56 -1.90 34.71
N LEU A 294 15.82 -1.71 34.27
CA LEU A 294 16.37 -2.46 33.15
C LEU A 294 16.41 -3.97 33.40
N SER A 295 16.87 -4.38 34.58
CA SER A 295 16.93 -5.81 34.93
C SER A 295 15.54 -6.42 35.09
N ALA A 296 14.60 -5.73 35.78
CA ALA A 296 13.25 -6.18 35.98
C ALA A 296 12.48 -6.37 34.66
N LYS A 297 12.71 -5.49 33.67
CA LYS A 297 12.12 -5.55 32.35
C LYS A 297 12.96 -6.30 31.32
N ARG A 298 14.06 -6.89 31.75
CA ARG A 298 14.97 -7.70 30.91
C ARG A 298 15.58 -6.92 29.74
N TYR A 299 15.90 -5.63 29.95
CA TYR A 299 16.61 -4.83 28.96
C TYR A 299 18.10 -5.04 29.04
N GLN A 300 18.78 -4.99 27.89
CA GLN A 300 20.23 -4.94 27.74
C GLN A 300 20.63 -3.72 26.94
N VAL A 301 21.71 -3.07 27.35
CA VAL A 301 22.36 -2.00 26.58
C VAL A 301 23.46 -2.63 25.74
N LEU A 302 23.53 -2.26 24.47
CA LEU A 302 24.44 -2.85 23.49
C LEU A 302 25.42 -1.82 22.92
N SER A 303 26.59 -2.29 22.47
CA SER A 303 27.58 -1.47 21.78
C SER A 303 27.08 -0.95 20.44
N ASP A 304 26.38 -1.79 19.68
CA ASP A 304 25.94 -1.52 18.32
C ASP A 304 24.79 -2.50 17.91
N TRP A 305 24.38 -2.41 16.64
CA TRP A 305 23.43 -3.36 16.02
C TRP A 305 24.13 -4.38 15.09
N GLY A 306 25.42 -4.59 15.27
CA GLY A 306 26.18 -5.57 14.50
C GLY A 306 25.82 -7.01 14.83
N PRO A 307 26.45 -7.98 14.15
CA PRO A 307 26.16 -9.41 14.36
C PRO A 307 26.59 -9.95 15.71
N ASN A 308 27.55 -9.27 16.39
CA ASN A 308 28.10 -9.70 17.70
C ASN A 308 28.18 -8.50 18.67
N PRO A 309 27.04 -7.88 19.01
CA PRO A 309 27.04 -6.71 19.88
C PRO A 309 27.47 -7.09 21.31
N GLN A 310 28.32 -6.26 21.92
CA GLN A 310 28.69 -6.44 23.32
C GLN A 310 27.63 -5.84 24.24
N VAL A 311 27.35 -6.52 25.34
CA VAL A 311 26.50 -5.96 26.40
C VAL A 311 27.34 -4.96 27.19
N ILE A 312 26.85 -3.72 27.28
CA ILE A 312 27.48 -2.62 27.98
C ILE A 312 26.89 -2.52 29.38
N ASP A 313 27.74 -2.19 30.37
CA ASP A 313 27.28 -1.85 31.73
C ASP A 313 26.42 -0.59 31.69
N PRO A 314 25.11 -0.67 32.01
CA PRO A 314 24.20 0.47 31.94
C PRO A 314 24.53 1.57 32.93
N THR A 315 25.34 1.31 33.97
CA THR A 315 25.78 2.32 34.93
C THR A 315 26.76 3.33 34.33
N THR A 316 27.42 2.98 33.22
CA THR A 316 28.34 3.87 32.48
C THR A 316 27.63 4.83 31.53
N ILE A 317 26.30 4.72 31.40
CA ILE A 317 25.49 5.52 30.48
C ILE A 317 24.98 6.77 31.19
N ASP A 318 25.15 7.92 30.53
CA ASP A 318 24.47 9.16 30.93
C ASP A 318 23.01 9.12 30.47
N TRP A 319 22.12 8.62 31.34
CA TRP A 319 20.69 8.46 31.05
C TRP A 319 19.95 9.80 30.96
N GLN A 320 20.49 10.88 31.57
CA GLN A 320 19.92 12.21 31.37
C GLN A 320 20.16 12.68 29.94
N ALA A 321 21.40 12.54 29.44
CA ALA A 321 21.72 12.87 28.06
C ALA A 321 20.91 12.02 27.02
N VAL A 322 20.59 10.75 27.36
CA VAL A 322 19.72 9.90 26.54
C VAL A 322 18.29 10.44 26.53
N LYS A 323 17.73 10.80 27.70
CA LYS A 323 16.40 11.40 27.81
C LYS A 323 16.29 12.71 27.04
N ASP A 324 17.33 13.53 27.09
CA ASP A 324 17.38 14.84 26.44
C ASP A 324 17.69 14.73 24.92
N GLY A 325 17.85 13.51 24.39
CA GLY A 325 18.11 13.24 22.98
C GLY A 325 19.53 13.62 22.51
N THR A 326 20.44 14.00 23.42
CA THR A 326 21.81 14.37 23.10
C THR A 326 22.77 13.19 23.00
N LYS A 327 22.35 12.03 23.50
CA LYS A 327 23.06 10.74 23.40
C LYS A 327 22.14 9.63 22.98
N GLN A 328 22.58 8.84 22.00
CA GLN A 328 21.88 7.62 21.58
C GLN A 328 22.53 6.40 22.19
N VAL A 329 21.71 5.43 22.61
CA VAL A 329 22.14 4.11 23.10
C VAL A 329 21.29 3.02 22.48
N ARG A 330 21.88 1.87 22.25
CA ARG A 330 21.20 0.72 21.69
C ARG A 330 20.65 -0.13 22.82
N VAL A 331 19.35 -0.29 22.88
CA VAL A 331 18.67 -1.08 23.92
C VAL A 331 17.84 -2.16 23.25
N ARG A 332 17.99 -3.40 23.74
CA ARG A 332 17.11 -4.50 23.36
C ARG A 332 16.44 -5.10 24.58
N GLN A 333 15.21 -5.58 24.41
CA GLN A 333 14.51 -6.37 25.42
C GLN A 333 14.64 -7.86 25.08
N LEU A 334 15.01 -8.66 26.06
CA LEU A 334 15.13 -10.12 25.91
C LEU A 334 13.76 -10.77 25.76
N PRO A 335 13.68 -11.94 25.10
CA PRO A 335 12.44 -12.71 25.04
C PRO A 335 11.86 -13.01 26.42
N GLY A 336 10.54 -13.02 26.52
CA GLY A 336 9.85 -13.33 27.78
C GLY A 336 8.44 -12.76 27.83
N PRO A 337 7.73 -12.94 28.94
CA PRO A 337 6.34 -12.55 29.07
C PRO A 337 6.11 -11.04 28.96
N ASP A 338 7.10 -10.23 29.33
CA ASP A 338 7.05 -8.76 29.25
C ASP A 338 7.53 -8.20 27.92
N ASN A 339 8.03 -9.05 27.00
CA ASN A 339 8.58 -8.57 25.72
C ASN A 339 7.49 -7.91 24.88
N ALA A 340 7.73 -6.67 24.43
CA ALA A 340 6.76 -5.90 23.67
C ALA A 340 6.41 -6.53 22.30
N MET A 341 7.30 -7.38 21.73
CA MET A 341 7.03 -8.15 20.50
C MET A 341 6.17 -9.38 20.73
N GLY A 342 5.86 -9.73 22.01
CA GLY A 342 5.20 -10.97 22.36
C GLY A 342 6.04 -12.20 22.03
N LYS A 343 5.40 -13.28 21.58
CA LYS A 343 6.03 -14.58 21.33
C LYS A 343 6.51 -14.78 19.89
N VAL A 344 5.96 -14.00 18.95
CA VAL A 344 6.26 -14.15 17.51
C VAL A 344 6.15 -12.82 16.79
N LYS A 345 7.09 -12.57 15.88
CA LYS A 345 7.01 -11.48 14.89
C LYS A 345 7.09 -12.06 13.48
N PHE A 346 6.41 -11.44 12.54
CA PHE A 346 6.38 -11.80 11.12
C PHE A 346 7.10 -10.70 10.35
N GLU A 347 8.15 -11.08 9.63
CA GLU A 347 9.02 -10.14 8.96
C GLU A 347 8.76 -10.07 7.46
N PHE A 348 8.54 -8.84 7.00
CA PHE A 348 8.57 -8.40 5.61
C PHE A 348 9.59 -7.25 5.53
N PRO A 349 10.85 -7.53 5.19
CA PRO A 349 11.94 -6.57 5.28
C PRO A 349 11.62 -5.26 4.56
N ASN A 350 11.73 -4.14 5.27
CA ASN A 350 11.44 -2.81 4.75
C ASN A 350 12.30 -1.75 5.47
N PRO A 351 12.59 -0.59 4.83
CA PRO A 351 13.45 0.45 5.41
C PRO A 351 12.92 1.10 6.69
N GLN A 352 11.59 1.06 6.91
CA GLN A 352 10.95 1.66 8.08
C GLN A 352 10.91 0.73 9.30
N GLY A 353 11.36 -0.52 9.18
CA GLY A 353 11.37 -1.48 10.28
C GLY A 353 9.97 -1.85 10.80
N ILE A 354 8.99 -1.92 9.91
CA ILE A 354 7.61 -2.29 10.25
C ILE A 354 7.46 -3.80 10.26
N TYR A 355 6.80 -4.33 11.30
CA TYR A 355 6.52 -5.75 11.49
C TYR A 355 5.05 -5.98 11.81
N LEU A 356 4.55 -7.19 11.53
CA LEU A 356 3.37 -7.73 12.21
C LEU A 356 3.87 -8.54 13.39
N HIS A 357 3.36 -8.33 14.59
CA HIS A 357 3.85 -9.04 15.76
C HIS A 357 2.78 -9.26 16.84
N ASP A 358 3.04 -10.21 17.68
CA ASP A 358 2.27 -10.49 18.90
C ASP A 358 2.38 -9.33 19.90
N THR A 359 1.69 -9.42 21.02
CA THR A 359 1.73 -8.41 22.07
C THR A 359 1.73 -9.07 23.46
N ASN A 360 2.37 -8.41 24.41
CA ASN A 360 2.29 -8.74 25.83
C ASN A 360 1.09 -8.09 26.53
N ASP A 361 0.35 -7.20 25.86
CA ASP A 361 -0.82 -6.51 26.43
C ASP A 361 -2.06 -6.67 25.53
N PRO A 362 -2.86 -7.73 25.71
CA PRO A 362 -4.05 -7.97 24.91
C PRO A 362 -5.19 -6.98 25.19
N ARG A 363 -5.16 -6.23 26.31
CA ARG A 363 -6.20 -5.24 26.65
C ARG A 363 -6.26 -4.08 25.64
N LEU A 364 -5.18 -3.84 24.90
CA LEU A 364 -5.13 -2.84 23.85
C LEU A 364 -6.17 -3.07 22.74
N PHE A 365 -6.67 -4.29 22.58
CA PHE A 365 -7.70 -4.62 21.58
C PHE A 365 -9.13 -4.32 22.03
N ASP A 366 -9.33 -4.00 23.30
CA ASP A 366 -10.63 -3.56 23.84
C ASP A 366 -10.94 -2.12 23.47
N ASP A 367 -9.91 -1.32 23.18
CA ASP A 367 -10.05 0.07 22.77
C ASP A 367 -10.59 0.18 21.34
N ALA A 368 -11.45 1.17 21.12
CA ALA A 368 -12.05 1.42 19.82
C ALA A 368 -11.02 1.94 18.79
N ALA A 369 -10.13 2.85 19.21
CA ALA A 369 -9.20 3.54 18.30
C ALA A 369 -7.92 2.74 18.00
N ARG A 370 -7.40 1.96 18.93
CA ARG A 370 -6.20 1.10 18.81
C ARG A 370 -4.96 1.76 18.16
N LEU A 371 -4.68 3.02 18.53
CA LEU A 371 -3.61 3.87 17.99
C LEU A 371 -2.47 4.00 19.00
N PHE A 372 -1.71 2.93 19.25
CA PHE A 372 -0.77 2.87 20.38
C PHE A 372 0.66 2.51 20.00
N SER A 373 0.91 2.04 18.77
CA SER A 373 2.26 1.63 18.37
C SER A 373 3.09 2.80 17.83
N ALA A 374 4.38 2.57 17.66
CA ALA A 374 5.28 3.45 16.93
C ALA A 374 5.42 3.00 15.45
N GLY A 375 4.28 2.71 14.80
CA GLY A 375 4.20 2.32 13.40
C GLY A 375 4.02 0.83 13.15
N CYS A 376 4.56 -0.07 13.97
CA CYS A 376 4.37 -1.52 13.84
C CYS A 376 2.92 -1.94 14.09
N VAL A 377 2.56 -3.12 13.59
CA VAL A 377 1.19 -3.65 13.68
C VAL A 377 1.14 -4.80 14.69
N ARG A 378 0.45 -4.58 15.85
CA ARG A 378 0.24 -5.64 16.85
C ARG A 378 -1.01 -6.43 16.51
N LEU A 379 -0.92 -7.74 16.61
CA LEU A 379 -1.96 -8.69 16.25
C LEU A 379 -2.79 -9.10 17.47
N GLU A 380 -4.11 -9.12 17.33
CA GLU A 380 -5.02 -9.65 18.36
C GLU A 380 -4.74 -11.13 18.67
N ASP A 381 -4.42 -11.91 17.62
CA ASP A 381 -4.08 -13.33 17.73
C ASP A 381 -3.00 -13.70 16.70
N ALA A 382 -1.75 -13.52 17.10
CA ALA A 382 -0.60 -13.84 16.27
C ALA A 382 -0.49 -15.35 15.96
N GLN A 383 -0.98 -16.22 16.85
CA GLN A 383 -0.96 -17.67 16.64
C GLN A 383 -2.00 -18.12 15.61
N ARG A 384 -3.12 -17.40 15.49
CA ARG A 384 -4.12 -17.61 14.43
C ARG A 384 -3.55 -17.26 13.06
N LEU A 385 -2.81 -16.15 12.96
CA LEU A 385 -2.07 -15.82 11.74
C LEU A 385 -0.99 -16.87 11.44
N ALA A 386 -0.23 -17.30 12.45
CA ALA A 386 0.78 -18.35 12.29
C ALA A 386 0.16 -19.66 11.78
N LYS A 387 -0.95 -20.09 12.34
CA LYS A 387 -1.67 -21.29 11.89
C LYS A 387 -2.10 -21.20 10.43
N TRP A 388 -2.59 -20.04 9.99
CA TRP A 388 -2.96 -19.83 8.60
C TRP A 388 -1.75 -19.84 7.65
N LEU A 389 -0.61 -19.25 8.07
CA LEU A 389 0.60 -19.18 7.26
C LEU A 389 1.36 -20.51 7.19
N TYR A 390 1.49 -21.20 8.32
CA TYR A 390 2.36 -22.38 8.50
C TYR A 390 1.60 -23.70 8.70
N GLY A 391 0.26 -23.67 8.74
CA GLY A 391 -0.58 -24.83 9.04
C GLY A 391 -0.58 -25.26 10.51
N LYS A 392 0.19 -24.60 11.37
CA LYS A 392 0.31 -24.88 12.80
C LYS A 392 0.67 -23.63 13.60
N PRO A 393 0.37 -23.56 14.91
CA PRO A 393 0.91 -22.53 15.76
C PRO A 393 2.43 -22.57 15.80
N LEU A 394 3.05 -21.41 16.01
CA LEU A 394 4.50 -21.29 16.14
C LEU A 394 4.91 -21.19 17.60
N THR A 395 5.76 -22.11 18.03
CA THR A 395 6.37 -22.13 19.35
C THR A 395 7.88 -22.23 19.24
N PRO A 396 8.64 -21.64 20.18
CA PRO A 396 10.09 -21.84 20.23
C PRO A 396 10.46 -23.32 20.34
N GLN A 397 11.52 -23.71 19.66
CA GLN A 397 12.08 -25.06 19.73
C GLN A 397 13.11 -25.21 20.85
N SER A 398 13.62 -24.08 21.36
CA SER A 398 14.58 -24.00 22.48
C SER A 398 14.42 -22.63 23.17
N ASP A 399 15.18 -22.36 24.22
CA ASP A 399 15.24 -21.06 24.89
C ASP A 399 16.05 -20.01 24.10
N GLU A 400 16.71 -20.41 23.02
CA GLU A 400 17.48 -19.49 22.18
C GLU A 400 16.56 -18.43 21.56
N PRO A 401 16.97 -17.15 21.57
CA PRO A 401 16.21 -16.08 20.95
C PRO A 401 16.34 -16.07 19.42
N GLU A 402 15.48 -15.29 18.76
CA GLU A 402 15.52 -15.00 17.32
C GLU A 402 15.45 -16.25 16.42
N GLN A 403 14.67 -17.27 16.81
CA GLN A 403 14.52 -18.48 16.01
C GLN A 403 13.71 -18.22 14.76
N LYS A 404 14.40 -18.18 13.64
CA LYS A 404 13.84 -17.86 12.32
C LYS A 404 13.17 -19.08 11.69
N ILE A 405 11.89 -18.92 11.31
CA ILE A 405 11.09 -19.96 10.64
C ILE A 405 10.69 -19.45 9.26
N PRO A 406 11.30 -19.94 8.17
CA PRO A 406 11.00 -19.48 6.82
C PRO A 406 9.60 -19.92 6.38
N LEU A 407 8.95 -19.09 5.56
CA LEU A 407 7.76 -19.48 4.78
C LEU A 407 8.21 -20.27 3.54
N ALA A 408 7.49 -21.32 3.21
CA ALA A 408 7.73 -22.10 1.99
C ALA A 408 7.54 -21.23 0.73
N THR A 409 6.57 -20.34 0.76
CA THR A 409 6.31 -19.32 -0.27
C THR A 409 6.12 -17.99 0.44
N PRO A 410 6.81 -16.92 0.01
CA PRO A 410 6.57 -15.58 0.53
C PRO A 410 5.10 -15.16 0.36
N VAL A 411 4.56 -14.46 1.36
CA VAL A 411 3.17 -14.00 1.36
C VAL A 411 3.13 -12.47 1.28
N PRO A 412 2.45 -11.89 0.28
CA PRO A 412 2.30 -10.45 0.17
C PRO A 412 1.57 -9.84 1.36
N VAL A 413 2.09 -8.73 1.87
CA VAL A 413 1.47 -7.89 2.90
C VAL A 413 1.27 -6.50 2.31
N TYR A 414 0.03 -6.06 2.27
CA TYR A 414 -0.36 -4.70 1.86
C TYR A 414 -0.85 -3.96 3.09
N ILE A 415 -0.22 -2.84 3.41
CA ILE A 415 -0.70 -1.91 4.45
C ILE A 415 -1.31 -0.72 3.73
N THR A 416 -2.60 -0.51 3.93
CA THR A 416 -3.39 0.58 3.35
C THR A 416 -4.00 1.44 4.45
N TYR A 417 -4.66 2.53 4.05
CA TYR A 417 -5.33 3.46 4.97
C TYR A 417 -6.64 3.93 4.35
N LEU A 418 -7.73 3.20 4.63
CA LEU A 418 -9.04 3.45 4.04
C LEU A 418 -9.97 4.10 5.05
N THR A 419 -10.09 5.42 4.99
CA THR A 419 -11.04 6.20 5.80
C THR A 419 -12.48 6.05 5.30
N VAL A 420 -12.66 5.51 4.09
CA VAL A 420 -13.96 5.12 3.55
C VAL A 420 -13.94 3.62 3.29
N GLY A 421 -14.93 2.93 3.82
CA GLY A 421 -15.21 1.52 3.60
C GLY A 421 -16.68 1.30 3.27
N VAL A 422 -17.11 0.04 3.31
CA VAL A 422 -18.51 -0.33 3.10
C VAL A 422 -18.99 -1.17 4.28
N GLU A 423 -20.13 -0.79 4.86
CA GLU A 423 -20.83 -1.52 5.90
C GLU A 423 -22.30 -1.66 5.52
N ASN A 424 -22.81 -2.88 5.49
CA ASN A 424 -24.20 -3.17 5.07
C ASN A 424 -24.59 -2.58 3.71
N GLY A 425 -23.64 -2.57 2.75
CA GLY A 425 -23.83 -2.07 1.40
C GLY A 425 -23.83 -0.54 1.26
N ARG A 426 -23.52 0.20 2.32
CA ARG A 426 -23.45 1.67 2.33
C ARG A 426 -22.03 2.14 2.65
N LEU A 427 -21.70 3.36 2.22
CA LEU A 427 -20.43 3.98 2.59
C LEU A 427 -20.35 4.19 4.10
N ALA A 428 -19.23 3.78 4.68
CA ALA A 428 -18.90 3.95 6.09
C ALA A 428 -17.63 4.81 6.19
N TYR A 429 -17.71 5.89 6.96
CA TYR A 429 -16.63 6.86 7.11
C TYR A 429 -15.92 6.67 8.44
N ARG A 430 -14.60 6.75 8.43
CA ARG A 430 -13.71 6.66 9.59
C ARG A 430 -12.91 7.94 9.77
N PRO A 431 -12.52 8.31 11.00
CA PRO A 431 -11.68 9.48 11.24
C PRO A 431 -10.36 9.40 10.47
N ASP A 432 -9.94 10.51 9.85
CA ASP A 432 -8.62 10.66 9.23
C ASP A 432 -7.56 11.01 10.27
N VAL A 433 -7.26 10.05 11.17
CA VAL A 433 -6.35 10.25 12.32
C VAL A 433 -4.90 10.57 11.93
N TYR A 434 -4.51 10.23 10.69
CA TYR A 434 -3.18 10.51 10.14
C TYR A 434 -3.14 11.73 9.23
N ASN A 435 -4.26 12.46 9.07
CA ASN A 435 -4.42 13.62 8.19
C ASN A 435 -4.03 13.37 6.72
N ARG A 436 -4.13 12.13 6.25
CA ARG A 436 -3.74 11.75 4.87
C ARG A 436 -4.76 12.17 3.83
N ASP A 437 -6.05 12.18 4.18
CA ASP A 437 -7.10 12.69 3.30
C ASP A 437 -7.00 14.21 3.19
N ALA A 438 -6.85 14.89 4.33
CA ALA A 438 -6.68 16.34 4.37
C ALA A 438 -5.47 16.80 3.54
N ALA A 439 -4.33 16.11 3.67
CA ALA A 439 -3.13 16.39 2.88
C ALA A 439 -3.35 16.18 1.38
N ARG A 440 -4.05 15.10 0.99
CA ARG A 440 -4.34 14.80 -0.42
C ARG A 440 -5.33 15.80 -1.01
N LEU A 441 -6.39 16.16 -0.27
CA LEU A 441 -7.37 17.17 -0.67
C LEU A 441 -6.71 18.54 -0.88
N ALA A 442 -5.75 18.90 -0.03
CA ALA A 442 -5.00 20.16 -0.19
C ALA A 442 -4.13 20.17 -1.46
N ALA A 443 -3.59 19.02 -1.87
CA ALA A 443 -2.76 18.88 -3.07
C ALA A 443 -3.58 18.83 -4.37
N LEU A 444 -4.91 18.66 -4.31
CA LEU A 444 -5.84 18.67 -5.46
C LEU A 444 -6.43 20.05 -5.74
N ARG A 445 -6.23 21.03 -4.86
CA ARG A 445 -6.65 22.42 -5.00
C ARG A 445 -5.57 23.28 -5.65
#